data_60c446f5d2810bf6d91aa42c4f1d57e5
#
_entry.id   60c446f5d2810bf6d91aa42c4f1d57e5
#
_cell.length_a   1.000
_cell.length_b   1.000
_cell.length_c   1.000
_cell.angle_alpha   90.00
_cell.angle_beta   90.00
_cell.angle_gamma   90.00
#
_symmetry.space_group_name_H-M   'P 1'
#
loop_
_entity.id
_entity.type
_entity.pdbx_description
1 polymer ?
#
loop_
_entity_poly.entity_id
_entity_poly.type
_entity_poly.pdbx_seq_one_letter_code
_entity_poly.pdbx_strand_id
1 'polypeptide(L)'
;ADSSTEGSWEYSTDSGSNWITISTSDLSDSSALYLNSPTLLRFVPVADFNGTPGDLTARLIDSSYIPSPSFTASSSNPFNLDDVGSSASPDFADLDADGDLDAFIGEYYGNTIYFENTGWSLAPSFAASSSNPFGLVDVGRLAAPEFADLDGDDDLDIFIGNLDGNTIYFEN
;
A
#
# COMPACT_ATOMS: atom_id res chain seq x y z
N ALA A 1 13.78 -8.16 -25.13
CA ALA A 1 13.90 -9.62 -25.25
C ALA A 1 12.55 -10.17 -25.67
N ASP A 2 12.51 -11.03 -26.68
CA ASP A 2 11.28 -11.76 -27.02
C ASP A 2 11.11 -12.87 -25.98
N SER A 3 10.22 -12.63 -25.02
CA SER A 3 9.98 -13.52 -23.87
C SER A 3 9.50 -14.93 -24.27
N SER A 4 9.07 -15.14 -25.52
CA SER A 4 8.48 -16.40 -25.96
C SER A 4 9.50 -17.49 -26.29
N THR A 5 10.74 -17.13 -26.58
CA THR A 5 11.78 -18.05 -27.05
C THR A 5 12.95 -18.23 -26.09
N GLU A 6 13.17 -17.31 -25.18
CA GLU A 6 14.32 -17.30 -24.28
C GLU A 6 13.92 -17.55 -22.82
N GLY A 7 12.87 -16.93 -22.36
CA GLY A 7 12.41 -16.95 -20.97
C GLY A 7 11.70 -15.65 -20.60
N SER A 8 11.50 -15.44 -19.32
CA SER A 8 10.87 -14.24 -18.78
C SER A 8 11.72 -13.59 -17.70
N TRP A 9 11.69 -12.26 -17.67
CA TRP A 9 12.18 -11.50 -16.53
C TRP A 9 11.09 -11.40 -15.47
N GLU A 10 11.49 -11.54 -14.22
CA GLU A 10 10.60 -11.43 -13.07
C GLU A 10 11.22 -10.51 -12.01
N TYR A 11 10.39 -9.86 -11.23
CA TYR A 11 10.81 -9.08 -10.08
C TYR A 11 10.09 -9.54 -8.82
N SER A 12 10.70 -9.25 -7.66
CA SER A 12 10.15 -9.50 -6.33
C SER A 12 10.37 -8.27 -5.46
N THR A 13 9.33 -7.82 -4.78
CA THR A 13 9.36 -6.73 -3.80
C THR A 13 9.39 -7.22 -2.35
N ASP A 14 9.28 -8.55 -2.15
CA ASP A 14 9.19 -9.23 -0.84
C ASP A 14 10.39 -10.17 -0.59
N SER A 15 11.58 -9.73 -0.96
CA SER A 15 12.84 -10.47 -0.77
C SER A 15 12.87 -11.86 -1.42
N GLY A 16 12.08 -12.07 -2.47
CA GLY A 16 12.07 -13.31 -3.24
C GLY A 16 10.99 -14.33 -2.82
N SER A 17 10.08 -13.95 -1.94
CA SER A 17 8.97 -14.83 -1.53
C SER A 17 7.96 -14.99 -2.66
N ASN A 18 7.62 -13.91 -3.35
CA ASN A 18 6.77 -13.92 -4.53
C ASN A 18 7.48 -13.28 -5.74
N TRP A 19 7.15 -13.76 -6.95
CA TRP A 19 7.75 -13.28 -8.18
C TRP A 19 6.70 -12.92 -9.22
N ILE A 20 6.83 -11.73 -9.80
CA ILE A 20 5.90 -11.17 -10.77
C ILE A 20 6.61 -11.08 -12.11
N THR A 21 6.03 -11.65 -13.16
CA THR A 21 6.58 -11.60 -14.51
C THR A 21 6.49 -10.20 -15.10
N ILE A 22 7.59 -9.68 -15.64
CA ILE A 22 7.61 -8.40 -16.33
C ILE A 22 7.03 -8.60 -17.74
N SER A 23 5.88 -8.01 -18.01
CA SER A 23 5.30 -7.96 -19.36
C SER A 23 6.06 -6.92 -20.17
N THR A 24 6.87 -7.36 -21.12
CA THR A 24 7.66 -6.45 -21.97
C THR A 24 6.84 -5.83 -23.10
N SER A 25 5.67 -6.36 -23.41
CA SER A 25 4.78 -5.85 -24.45
C SER A 25 4.18 -4.47 -24.11
N ASP A 26 4.08 -4.16 -22.82
CA ASP A 26 3.39 -2.96 -22.33
C ASP A 26 4.39 -1.89 -21.85
N LEU A 27 5.69 -2.18 -21.93
CA LEU A 27 6.72 -1.24 -21.50
C LEU A 27 7.16 -0.34 -22.68
N SER A 28 7.25 0.95 -22.40
CA SER A 28 7.74 1.98 -23.32
C SER A 28 8.39 3.11 -22.52
N ASP A 29 8.98 4.10 -23.20
CA ASP A 29 9.52 5.29 -22.52
C ASP A 29 8.43 6.09 -21.78
N SER A 30 7.16 5.91 -22.13
CA SER A 30 6.00 6.53 -21.45
C SER A 30 5.26 5.58 -20.52
N SER A 31 5.64 4.30 -20.46
CA SER A 31 5.01 3.25 -19.67
C SER A 31 6.09 2.34 -19.11
N ALA A 32 6.96 2.87 -18.26
CA ALA A 32 8.05 2.15 -17.63
C ALA A 32 7.61 1.48 -16.32
N LEU A 33 8.16 0.31 -16.04
CA LEU A 33 8.05 -0.33 -14.73
C LEU A 33 9.05 0.33 -13.77
N TYR A 34 8.57 0.88 -12.68
CA TYR A 34 9.40 1.45 -11.62
C TYR A 34 9.70 0.39 -10.57
N LEU A 35 10.99 0.20 -10.28
CA LEU A 35 11.46 -0.73 -9.25
C LEU A 35 12.28 0.05 -8.23
N ASN A 36 11.98 -0.09 -6.95
CA ASN A 36 12.73 0.53 -5.87
C ASN A 36 14.00 -0.27 -5.52
N SER A 37 14.87 0.30 -4.69
CA SER A 37 16.18 -0.25 -4.37
C SER A 37 16.20 -1.69 -3.82
N PRO A 38 15.25 -2.15 -2.97
CA PRO A 38 15.29 -3.52 -2.48
C PRO A 38 14.69 -4.56 -3.44
N THR A 39 14.18 -4.14 -4.60
CA THR A 39 13.56 -5.07 -5.56
C THR A 39 14.59 -6.03 -6.14
N LEU A 40 14.28 -7.32 -6.11
CA LEU A 40 15.08 -8.37 -6.73
C LEU A 40 14.62 -8.61 -8.15
N LEU A 41 15.56 -8.91 -9.04
CA LEU A 41 15.31 -9.29 -10.42
C LEU A 41 15.88 -10.68 -10.69
N ARG A 42 15.16 -11.48 -11.46
CA ARG A 42 15.66 -12.75 -11.99
C ARG A 42 15.20 -12.97 -13.42
N PHE A 43 15.98 -13.78 -14.14
CA PHE A 43 15.57 -14.34 -15.43
C PHE A 43 15.20 -15.81 -15.25
N VAL A 44 14.04 -16.21 -15.76
CA VAL A 44 13.57 -17.60 -15.77
C VAL A 44 13.62 -18.10 -17.20
N PRO A 45 14.60 -18.93 -17.57
CA PRO A 45 14.73 -19.43 -18.93
C PRO A 45 13.61 -20.43 -19.29
N VAL A 46 13.27 -20.49 -20.55
CA VAL A 46 12.47 -21.64 -21.06
C VAL A 46 13.30 -22.92 -21.03
N ALA A 47 12.65 -24.08 -21.06
CA ALA A 47 13.34 -25.36 -21.10
C ALA A 47 14.32 -25.42 -22.31
N ASP A 48 15.49 -25.98 -22.06
CA ASP A 48 16.57 -26.16 -23.06
C ASP A 48 17.19 -24.85 -23.61
N PHE A 49 16.95 -23.69 -22.97
CA PHE A 49 17.64 -22.46 -23.35
C PHE A 49 19.11 -22.48 -22.91
N ASN A 50 20.02 -22.39 -23.89
CA ASN A 50 21.49 -22.44 -23.71
C ASN A 50 22.19 -21.12 -24.14
N GLY A 51 21.43 -20.03 -24.25
CA GLY A 51 21.95 -18.74 -24.72
C GLY A 51 22.18 -17.74 -23.58
N THR A 52 22.62 -16.56 -23.95
CA THR A 52 22.58 -15.38 -23.08
C THR A 52 21.19 -14.75 -23.20
N PRO A 53 20.51 -14.45 -22.09
CA PRO A 53 19.24 -13.74 -22.15
C PRO A 53 19.37 -12.40 -22.87
N GLY A 54 18.36 -12.02 -23.62
CA GLY A 54 18.28 -10.67 -24.18
C GLY A 54 18.36 -9.59 -23.08
N ASP A 55 18.94 -8.45 -23.44
CA ASP A 55 19.19 -7.36 -22.50
C ASP A 55 17.89 -6.83 -21.90
N LEU A 56 17.87 -6.68 -20.58
CA LEU A 56 16.89 -5.86 -19.87
C LEU A 56 17.47 -4.44 -19.76
N THR A 57 16.89 -3.49 -20.49
CA THR A 57 17.32 -2.10 -20.40
C THR A 57 16.72 -1.45 -19.16
N ALA A 58 17.57 -1.05 -18.22
CA ALA A 58 17.19 -0.28 -17.06
C ALA A 58 17.76 1.14 -17.14
N ARG A 59 17.00 2.13 -16.71
CA ARG A 59 17.47 3.52 -16.56
C ARG A 59 17.39 3.91 -15.10
N LEU A 60 18.42 4.51 -14.58
CA LEU A 60 18.34 5.19 -13.29
C LEU A 60 17.50 6.46 -13.49
N ILE A 61 16.45 6.56 -12.70
CA ILE A 61 15.61 7.76 -12.62
C ILE A 61 16.07 8.50 -11.37
N ASP A 62 16.61 9.70 -11.55
CA ASP A 62 16.90 10.56 -10.43
C ASP A 62 15.59 11.20 -9.89
N SER A 63 15.63 11.71 -8.68
CA SER A 63 14.46 12.32 -8.04
C SER A 63 13.94 13.57 -8.79
N SER A 64 14.68 14.09 -9.77
CA SER A 64 14.25 15.25 -10.57
C SER A 64 13.22 14.87 -11.65
N TYR A 65 13.11 13.59 -11.98
CA TYR A 65 12.15 13.07 -12.97
C TYR A 65 10.92 12.40 -12.36
N ILE A 66 10.67 12.56 -11.07
CA ILE A 66 9.38 12.14 -10.50
C ILE A 66 8.33 13.06 -11.15
N PRO A 67 7.41 12.51 -11.96
CA PRO A 67 6.34 13.35 -12.49
C PRO A 67 5.60 14.02 -11.34
N SER A 68 5.28 15.29 -11.48
CA SER A 68 4.49 15.99 -10.47
C SER A 68 3.22 15.18 -10.19
N PRO A 69 2.87 14.92 -8.93
CA PRO A 69 1.66 14.18 -8.62
C PRO A 69 0.46 14.85 -9.28
N SER A 70 -0.36 14.04 -9.94
CA SER A 70 -1.58 14.47 -10.58
C SER A 70 -2.72 13.62 -10.07
N PHE A 71 -3.66 14.24 -9.38
CA PHE A 71 -4.81 13.55 -8.79
C PHE A 71 -6.03 13.71 -9.68
N THR A 72 -6.69 12.60 -9.97
CA THR A 72 -7.96 12.58 -10.70
C THR A 72 -9.05 12.06 -9.77
N ALA A 73 -10.16 12.76 -9.68
CA ALA A 73 -11.30 12.29 -8.90
C ALA A 73 -11.74 10.91 -9.42
N SER A 74 -11.86 9.95 -8.54
CA SER A 74 -12.28 8.58 -8.86
C SER A 74 -13.73 8.35 -8.43
N SER A 75 -13.94 7.83 -7.24
CA SER A 75 -15.26 7.47 -6.72
C SER A 75 -15.33 7.81 -5.23
N SER A 76 -16.54 7.86 -4.69
CA SER A 76 -16.74 7.81 -3.24
C SER A 76 -16.53 6.38 -2.77
N ASN A 77 -15.95 6.22 -1.59
CA ASN A 77 -15.75 4.93 -0.94
C ASN A 77 -15.15 3.88 -1.90
N PRO A 78 -13.94 4.13 -2.47
CA PRO A 78 -13.30 3.21 -3.39
C PRO A 78 -12.90 1.90 -2.69
N PHE A 79 -12.62 0.87 -3.48
CA PHE A 79 -12.03 -0.39 -3.00
C PHE A 79 -12.89 -1.13 -1.95
N ASN A 80 -14.23 -1.03 -2.05
CA ASN A 80 -15.19 -1.61 -1.13
C ASN A 80 -15.25 -0.97 0.28
N LEU A 81 -14.71 0.23 0.46
CA LEU A 81 -14.98 0.97 1.70
C LEU A 81 -16.47 1.27 1.82
N ASP A 82 -17.01 1.13 3.03
CA ASP A 82 -18.37 1.54 3.33
C ASP A 82 -18.45 3.03 3.70
N ASP A 83 -19.65 3.58 3.63
CA ASP A 83 -19.95 4.91 4.15
C ASP A 83 -19.96 4.85 5.69
N VAL A 84 -19.01 5.51 6.32
CA VAL A 84 -18.89 5.58 7.79
C VAL A 84 -19.74 6.70 8.40
N GLY A 85 -20.49 7.44 7.59
CA GLY A 85 -21.32 8.57 8.03
C GLY A 85 -20.63 9.92 7.89
N SER A 86 -20.93 10.83 8.81
CA SER A 86 -20.45 12.21 8.73
C SER A 86 -19.02 12.38 9.23
N SER A 87 -18.30 13.31 8.61
CA SER A 87 -16.97 13.75 9.07
C SER A 87 -15.91 12.64 9.05
N ALA A 88 -15.88 11.84 7.98
CA ALA A 88 -14.85 10.84 7.81
C ALA A 88 -13.44 11.45 7.83
N SER A 89 -12.56 10.90 8.67
CA SER A 89 -11.16 11.26 8.82
C SER A 89 -10.31 10.00 8.63
N PRO A 90 -9.90 9.68 7.39
CA PRO A 90 -9.14 8.47 7.11
C PRO A 90 -7.65 8.63 7.46
N ASP A 91 -7.08 7.58 8.00
CA ASP A 91 -5.65 7.31 8.06
C ASP A 91 -5.38 5.85 7.67
N PHE A 92 -4.14 5.53 7.32
CA PHE A 92 -3.79 4.21 6.80
C PHE A 92 -2.51 3.71 7.46
N ALA A 93 -2.54 2.46 7.93
CA ALA A 93 -1.38 1.81 8.54
C ALA A 93 -1.38 0.31 8.21
N ASP A 94 -0.20 -0.28 8.09
CA ASP A 94 0.00 -1.72 8.03
C ASP A 94 0.22 -2.21 9.47
N LEU A 95 -0.88 -2.61 10.14
CA LEU A 95 -0.82 -3.04 11.55
C LEU A 95 -0.59 -4.54 11.72
N ASP A 96 -0.92 -5.34 10.73
CA ASP A 96 -0.72 -6.79 10.80
C ASP A 96 0.57 -7.26 10.11
N ALA A 97 1.33 -6.30 9.57
CA ALA A 97 2.62 -6.49 8.92
C ALA A 97 2.55 -7.44 7.70
N ASP A 98 1.43 -7.45 6.99
CA ASP A 98 1.25 -8.22 5.77
C ASP A 98 1.79 -7.50 4.52
N GLY A 99 2.15 -6.22 4.64
CA GLY A 99 2.74 -5.36 3.62
C GLY A 99 1.71 -4.54 2.86
N ASP A 100 0.46 -4.57 3.27
CA ASP A 100 -0.64 -3.77 2.75
C ASP A 100 -1.09 -2.74 3.78
N LEU A 101 -1.62 -1.61 3.34
CA LEU A 101 -2.17 -0.60 4.25
C LEU A 101 -3.65 -0.87 4.50
N ASP A 102 -4.02 -0.98 5.76
CA ASP A 102 -5.40 -1.00 6.24
C ASP A 102 -5.95 0.41 6.40
N ALA A 103 -7.28 0.56 6.40
CA ALA A 103 -7.91 1.85 6.59
C ALA A 103 -8.52 1.98 7.98
N PHE A 104 -8.19 3.09 8.65
CA PHE A 104 -8.75 3.53 9.91
C PHE A 104 -9.47 4.85 9.69
N ILE A 105 -10.78 4.87 9.86
CA ILE A 105 -11.58 6.05 9.56
C ILE A 105 -12.30 6.52 10.80
N GLY A 106 -11.84 7.64 11.36
CA GLY A 106 -12.57 8.33 12.41
C GLY A 106 -13.85 8.96 11.88
N GLU A 107 -14.90 9.02 12.71
CA GLU A 107 -16.21 9.54 12.31
C GLU A 107 -16.80 10.51 13.33
N TYR A 108 -17.96 11.10 13.00
CA TYR A 108 -18.57 12.18 13.77
C TYR A 108 -18.88 11.84 15.24
N TYR A 109 -19.29 10.61 15.54
CA TYR A 109 -19.69 10.21 16.89
C TYR A 109 -18.52 9.78 17.78
N GLY A 110 -17.29 9.74 17.23
CA GLY A 110 -16.08 9.47 18.00
C GLY A 110 -15.56 8.05 17.91
N ASN A 111 -16.12 7.25 17.00
CA ASN A 111 -15.59 5.93 16.75
C ASN A 111 -14.50 5.98 15.68
N THR A 112 -13.60 5.00 15.74
CA THR A 112 -12.67 4.67 14.67
C THR A 112 -13.14 3.38 14.00
N ILE A 113 -13.41 3.45 12.70
CA ILE A 113 -13.89 2.33 11.90
C ILE A 113 -12.70 1.73 11.16
N TYR A 114 -12.46 0.46 11.35
CA TYR A 114 -11.37 -0.29 10.75
C TYR A 114 -11.86 -1.11 9.56
N PHE A 115 -11.09 -1.11 8.50
CA PHE A 115 -11.27 -1.94 7.32
C PHE A 115 -9.95 -2.61 7.01
N GLU A 116 -9.92 -3.94 7.12
CA GLU A 116 -8.77 -4.75 6.74
C GLU A 116 -8.64 -4.77 5.20
N ASN A 117 -7.43 -4.57 4.70
CA ASN A 117 -7.14 -4.73 3.28
C ASN A 117 -6.84 -6.19 2.98
N THR A 118 -7.79 -6.90 2.45
CA THR A 118 -7.67 -8.30 2.02
C THR A 118 -7.21 -8.45 0.57
N GLY A 119 -6.86 -7.33 -0.05
CA GLY A 119 -6.34 -7.28 -1.41
C GLY A 119 -4.83 -7.47 -1.48
N TRP A 120 -4.17 -6.52 -2.10
CA TRP A 120 -2.72 -6.37 -2.14
C TRP A 120 -2.37 -4.91 -2.44
N SER A 121 -1.14 -4.47 -2.18
CA SER A 121 -0.68 -3.08 -2.32
C SER A 121 -0.93 -2.42 -3.70
N LEU A 122 -1.11 -3.19 -4.77
CA LEU A 122 -1.43 -2.68 -6.12
C LEU A 122 -2.91 -2.82 -6.49
N ALA A 123 -3.69 -3.55 -5.69
CA ALA A 123 -5.13 -3.76 -5.92
C ALA A 123 -5.83 -3.91 -4.56
N PRO A 124 -5.93 -2.82 -3.78
CA PRO A 124 -6.55 -2.86 -2.46
C PRO A 124 -8.02 -3.27 -2.56
N SER A 125 -8.49 -4.02 -1.56
CA SER A 125 -9.87 -4.44 -1.42
C SER A 125 -10.19 -4.58 0.06
N PHE A 126 -10.95 -3.67 0.59
CA PHE A 126 -11.25 -3.63 2.01
C PHE A 126 -12.37 -4.60 2.39
N ALA A 127 -12.18 -5.31 3.51
CA ALA A 127 -13.18 -6.19 4.09
C ALA A 127 -14.26 -5.40 4.84
N ALA A 128 -15.28 -6.11 5.31
CA ALA A 128 -16.32 -5.52 6.14
C ALA A 128 -15.74 -4.87 7.40
N SER A 129 -16.25 -3.68 7.71
CA SER A 129 -15.73 -2.85 8.78
C SER A 129 -15.99 -3.39 10.20
N SER A 130 -15.14 -3.00 11.14
CA SER A 130 -15.37 -3.11 12.59
C SER A 130 -15.19 -1.77 13.27
N SER A 131 -15.98 -1.51 14.32
CA SER A 131 -15.92 -0.27 15.08
C SER A 131 -15.08 -0.43 16.34
N ASN A 132 -14.14 0.49 16.54
CA ASN A 132 -13.25 0.51 17.70
C ASN A 132 -12.57 -0.84 17.99
N PRO A 133 -11.92 -1.50 16.99
CA PRO A 133 -11.19 -2.75 17.24
C PRO A 133 -9.94 -2.52 18.09
N PHE A 134 -9.24 -3.60 18.43
CA PHE A 134 -7.92 -3.57 19.08
C PHE A 134 -7.89 -2.83 20.44
N GLY A 135 -9.01 -2.72 21.12
CA GLY A 135 -9.11 -1.99 22.39
C GLY A 135 -9.38 -0.49 22.27
N LEU A 136 -9.53 0.03 21.05
CA LEU A 136 -9.97 1.41 20.84
C LEU A 136 -11.37 1.64 21.43
N VAL A 137 -11.67 2.89 21.77
CA VAL A 137 -12.95 3.29 22.35
C VAL A 137 -13.48 4.54 21.66
N ASP A 138 -14.74 4.86 21.89
CA ASP A 138 -15.31 6.16 21.54
C ASP A 138 -14.54 7.27 22.28
N VAL A 139 -13.90 8.16 21.51
CA VAL A 139 -13.07 9.26 22.03
C VAL A 139 -13.82 10.60 22.11
N GLY A 140 -15.11 10.61 21.85
CA GLY A 140 -15.90 11.82 21.69
C GLY A 140 -15.93 12.29 20.23
N ARG A 141 -16.72 13.31 19.94
CA ARG A 141 -17.04 13.74 18.58
C ARG A 141 -15.81 14.04 17.72
N LEU A 142 -15.95 13.77 16.43
CA LEU A 142 -14.95 14.05 15.40
C LEU A 142 -13.63 13.34 15.68
N ALA A 143 -13.66 12.03 15.80
CA ALA A 143 -12.45 11.22 15.89
C ALA A 143 -11.56 11.46 14.67
N ALA A 144 -10.28 11.68 14.92
CA ALA A 144 -9.26 11.89 13.88
C ALA A 144 -8.03 11.06 14.25
N PRO A 145 -7.94 9.81 13.76
CA PRO A 145 -6.80 8.92 14.03
C PRO A 145 -5.56 9.37 13.27
N GLU A 146 -4.39 9.08 13.83
CA GLU A 146 -3.07 9.27 13.25
C GLU A 146 -2.13 8.22 13.84
N PHE A 147 -1.31 7.57 13.03
CA PHE A 147 -0.37 6.53 13.46
C PHE A 147 1.06 7.04 13.49
N ALA A 148 1.80 6.66 14.54
CA ALA A 148 3.24 6.93 14.67
C ALA A 148 3.89 5.96 15.67
N ASP A 149 5.07 5.46 15.35
CA ASP A 149 5.99 4.86 16.34
C ASP A 149 6.63 6.01 17.14
N LEU A 150 6.09 6.31 18.32
CA LEU A 150 6.55 7.46 19.11
C LEU A 150 7.58 7.08 20.16
N ASP A 151 7.55 5.88 20.68
CA ASP A 151 8.47 5.41 21.72
C ASP A 151 9.68 4.66 21.15
N GLY A 152 9.66 4.33 19.86
CA GLY A 152 10.80 3.77 19.13
C GLY A 152 10.97 2.27 19.33
N ASP A 153 9.87 1.56 19.52
CA ASP A 153 9.87 0.10 19.70
C ASP A 153 9.57 -0.66 18.38
N ASP A 154 9.44 0.06 17.27
CA ASP A 154 9.15 -0.41 15.92
C ASP A 154 7.66 -0.82 15.69
N ASP A 155 6.77 -0.60 16.66
CA ASP A 155 5.32 -0.77 16.52
C ASP A 155 4.63 0.59 16.32
N LEU A 156 3.50 0.62 15.62
CA LEU A 156 2.75 1.86 15.40
C LEU A 156 1.71 2.06 16.49
N ASP A 157 1.86 3.15 17.23
CA ASP A 157 0.87 3.66 18.16
C ASP A 157 -0.21 4.47 17.46
N ILE A 158 -1.35 4.67 18.09
CA ILE A 158 -2.40 5.51 17.55
C ILE A 158 -2.72 6.70 18.46
N PHE A 159 -2.79 7.88 17.84
CA PHE A 159 -3.26 9.13 18.44
C PHE A 159 -4.58 9.50 17.83
N ILE A 160 -5.61 9.76 18.66
CA ILE A 160 -6.93 10.14 18.17
C ILE A 160 -7.31 11.49 18.74
N GLY A 161 -7.34 12.50 17.87
CA GLY A 161 -7.86 13.83 18.21
C GLY A 161 -9.39 13.85 18.27
N ASN A 162 -9.98 14.76 19.06
CA ASN A 162 -11.42 14.95 19.13
C ASN A 162 -11.87 16.41 19.08
N LEU A 163 -13.17 16.66 18.95
CA LEU A 163 -13.76 18.01 18.89
C LEU A 163 -13.45 18.88 20.11
N ASP A 164 -13.29 18.30 21.28
CA ASP A 164 -13.06 19.02 22.54
C ASP A 164 -11.59 19.46 22.69
N GLY A 165 -10.74 19.16 21.70
CA GLY A 165 -9.33 19.52 21.67
C GLY A 165 -8.43 18.56 22.46
N ASN A 166 -8.93 17.39 22.81
CA ASN A 166 -8.09 16.34 23.41
C ASN A 166 -7.46 15.46 22.33
N THR A 167 -6.29 14.93 22.66
CA THR A 167 -5.65 13.84 21.91
C THR A 167 -5.52 12.65 22.85
N ILE A 168 -6.07 11.54 22.47
CA ILE A 168 -6.06 10.30 23.23
C ILE A 168 -5.02 9.38 22.60
N TYR A 169 -4.12 8.84 23.41
CA TYR A 169 -3.06 7.95 23.02
C TYR A 169 -3.39 6.51 23.38
N PHE A 170 -3.14 5.61 22.46
CA PHE A 170 -3.22 4.18 22.65
C PHE A 170 -1.87 3.58 22.20
N GLU A 171 -1.17 3.00 23.14
CA GLU A 171 0.08 2.26 22.93
C GLU A 171 -0.25 0.87 22.37
N ASN A 172 0.49 0.44 21.35
CA ASN A 172 0.34 -0.88 20.73
C ASN A 172 1.14 -1.96 21.47
#